data_a523cfd50366dd790d005f51bbb99b99
#
_entry.id   a523cfd50366dd790d005f51bbb99b99
#
_cell.length_a   1.000
_cell.length_b   1.000
_cell.length_c   1.000
_cell.angle_alpha   90.00
_cell.angle_beta   90.00
_cell.angle_gamma   90.00
#
_symmetry.space_group_name_H-M   'P 1'
#
loop_
_entity.id
_entity.type
_entity.pdbx_description
1 polymer ?
#
loop_
_entity_poly.entity_id
_entity_poly.type
_entity_poly.pdbx_seq_one_letter_code
_entity_poly.pdbx_strand_id
1 'polypeptide(L)'
;MEAIARAGDVVRFPADSSLPDPYDGLLPDHDDFKVHACVGLPLFSDQTLIGALTIDGMNPAQFDGISDEELRLVGALAAAALSNALLLERLARQSSEPLASAPHAEGQPEMIGHSPAMARLRHEIEVVANSELNVLILGETG
;
A
#
# COMPACT_ATOMS: atom_id res chain seq x y z
N MET A 1 -13.66 -2.88 6.85
CA MET A 1 -12.47 -3.70 6.47
C MET A 1 -12.41 -5.02 7.23
N GLU A 2 -12.50 -5.03 8.56
CA GLU A 2 -12.43 -6.26 9.36
C GLU A 2 -13.56 -7.28 9.04
N ALA A 3 -14.78 -6.80 8.79
CA ALA A 3 -15.91 -7.65 8.41
C ALA A 3 -15.67 -8.39 7.09
N ILE A 4 -15.09 -7.72 6.09
CA ILE A 4 -14.76 -8.31 4.78
C ILE A 4 -13.67 -9.38 4.93
N ALA A 5 -12.63 -9.07 5.71
CA ALA A 5 -11.53 -9.99 5.98
C ALA A 5 -12.00 -11.28 6.67
N ARG A 6 -12.94 -11.15 7.61
CA ARG A 6 -13.50 -12.30 8.37
C ARG A 6 -14.48 -13.15 7.56
N ALA A 7 -15.22 -12.53 6.63
CA ALA A 7 -16.23 -13.22 5.84
C ALA A 7 -15.62 -14.26 4.89
N GLY A 8 -14.42 -14.03 4.40
CA GLY A 8 -13.74 -14.93 3.46
C GLY A 8 -14.37 -15.03 2.08
N ASP A 9 -15.42 -14.27 1.80
CA ASP A 9 -16.16 -14.23 0.55
C ASP A 9 -16.75 -12.82 0.33
N VAL A 10 -17.45 -12.65 -0.79
CA VAL A 10 -18.18 -11.41 -1.12
C VAL A 10 -19.09 -10.99 0.02
N VAL A 11 -18.98 -9.75 0.43
CA VAL A 11 -19.86 -9.14 1.43
C VAL A 11 -20.64 -8.00 0.79
N ARG A 12 -21.95 -8.01 0.91
CA ARG A 12 -22.82 -6.93 0.46
C ARG A 12 -23.33 -6.15 1.66
N PHE A 13 -23.22 -4.84 1.55
CA PHE A 13 -23.78 -3.90 2.53
C PHE A 13 -24.90 -3.14 1.84
N PRO A 14 -26.16 -3.59 1.98
CA PRO A 14 -27.31 -2.89 1.44
C PRO A 14 -27.54 -1.59 2.21
N ALA A 15 -28.28 -0.65 1.61
CA ALA A 15 -28.55 0.67 2.19
C ALA A 15 -29.26 0.64 3.54
N ASP A 16 -29.97 -0.45 3.84
CA ASP A 16 -30.65 -0.69 5.11
C ASP A 16 -29.85 -1.57 6.09
N SER A 17 -28.56 -1.79 5.78
CA SER A 17 -27.68 -2.56 6.66
C SER A 17 -27.60 -1.92 8.04
N SER A 18 -27.78 -2.70 9.08
CA SER A 18 -27.54 -2.28 10.46
C SER A 18 -26.05 -2.27 10.84
N LEU A 19 -25.19 -2.70 9.93
CA LEU A 19 -23.72 -2.62 10.11
C LEU A 19 -23.28 -1.17 9.95
N PRO A 20 -22.40 -0.69 10.82
CA PRO A 20 -21.84 0.65 10.66
C PRO A 20 -21.15 0.76 9.32
N ASP A 21 -21.37 1.88 8.63
CA ASP A 21 -20.64 2.24 7.42
C ASP A 21 -19.15 2.22 7.73
N PRO A 22 -18.35 1.39 7.04
CA PRO A 22 -16.91 1.32 7.27
C PRO A 22 -16.18 2.63 6.95
N TYR A 23 -16.85 3.58 6.31
CA TYR A 23 -16.32 4.89 5.91
C TYR A 23 -16.90 6.06 6.67
N ASP A 24 -17.83 5.81 7.62
CA ASP A 24 -18.42 6.88 8.41
C ASP A 24 -17.34 7.67 9.15
N GLY A 25 -17.23 8.95 8.83
CA GLY A 25 -16.24 9.87 9.38
C GLY A 25 -14.83 9.84 8.78
N LEU A 26 -14.55 9.02 7.74
CA LEU A 26 -13.24 9.02 7.06
C LEU A 26 -13.09 10.11 6.00
N LEU A 27 -14.19 10.70 5.54
CA LEU A 27 -14.20 11.80 4.58
C LEU A 27 -14.72 13.06 5.27
N PRO A 28 -13.85 13.87 5.91
CA PRO A 28 -14.27 15.17 6.44
C PRO A 28 -14.72 16.06 5.27
N ASP A 29 -15.81 16.79 5.45
CA ASP A 29 -16.41 17.72 4.49
C ASP A 29 -17.26 17.13 3.34
N HIS A 30 -17.70 15.86 3.43
CA HIS A 30 -18.53 15.24 2.40
C HIS A 30 -19.82 14.63 2.98
N ASP A 31 -20.56 15.40 3.79
CA ASP A 31 -21.87 15.01 4.34
C ASP A 31 -22.94 14.67 3.27
N ASP A 32 -22.69 15.08 2.01
CA ASP A 32 -23.58 14.82 0.87
C ASP A 32 -23.32 13.47 0.18
N PHE A 33 -22.22 12.80 0.47
CA PHE A 33 -21.91 11.47 -0.09
C PHE A 33 -22.41 10.35 0.81
N LYS A 34 -23.73 10.12 0.76
CA LYS A 34 -24.29 8.90 1.36
C LYS A 34 -24.02 7.75 0.41
N VAL A 35 -23.13 6.85 0.82
CA VAL A 35 -22.97 5.54 0.18
C VAL A 35 -24.26 4.75 0.45
N HIS A 36 -24.96 4.38 -0.61
CA HIS A 36 -26.24 3.66 -0.51
C HIS A 36 -26.12 2.16 -0.75
N ALA A 37 -25.01 1.71 -1.31
CA ALA A 37 -24.67 0.30 -1.45
C ALA A 37 -23.16 0.14 -1.46
N CYS A 38 -22.64 -0.89 -0.80
CA CYS A 38 -21.24 -1.22 -0.81
C CYS A 38 -21.04 -2.73 -1.00
N VAL A 39 -20.05 -3.11 -1.76
CA VAL A 39 -19.61 -4.51 -1.90
C VAL A 39 -18.17 -4.60 -1.45
N GLY A 40 -17.89 -5.56 -0.56
CA GLY A 40 -16.56 -5.88 -0.08
C GLY A 40 -16.07 -7.20 -0.65
N LEU A 41 -14.85 -7.19 -1.19
CA LEU A 41 -14.20 -8.36 -1.78
C LEU A 41 -12.89 -8.63 -1.03
N PRO A 42 -12.75 -9.77 -0.34
CA PRO A 42 -11.46 -10.15 0.22
C PRO A 42 -10.50 -10.55 -0.90
N LEU A 43 -9.26 -10.10 -0.82
CA LEU A 43 -8.23 -10.37 -1.80
C LEU A 43 -7.27 -11.44 -1.24
N PHE A 44 -7.27 -12.60 -1.86
CA PHE A 44 -6.41 -13.72 -1.45
C PHE A 44 -5.30 -13.99 -2.47
N SER A 45 -4.12 -14.32 -1.96
CA SER A 45 -3.02 -14.91 -2.72
C SER A 45 -2.60 -16.19 -2.00
N ASP A 46 -2.65 -17.33 -2.69
CA ASP A 46 -2.33 -18.66 -2.13
C ASP A 46 -2.98 -18.93 -0.76
N GLN A 47 -4.29 -18.68 -0.65
CA GLN A 47 -5.09 -18.77 0.59
C GLN A 47 -4.73 -17.78 1.70
N THR A 48 -3.77 -16.89 1.47
CA THR A 48 -3.43 -15.82 2.40
C THR A 48 -4.19 -14.55 2.03
N LEU A 49 -4.87 -13.94 3.00
CA LEU A 49 -5.51 -12.65 2.82
C LEU A 49 -4.43 -11.57 2.67
N ILE A 50 -4.37 -10.93 1.50
CA ILE A 50 -3.41 -9.87 1.19
C ILE A 50 -4.03 -8.47 1.20
N GLY A 51 -5.35 -8.38 1.22
CA GLY A 51 -6.07 -7.11 1.22
C GLY A 51 -7.57 -7.27 1.12
N ALA A 52 -8.26 -6.15 0.97
CA ALA A 52 -9.68 -6.10 0.69
C ALA A 52 -9.96 -4.96 -0.29
N LEU A 53 -10.88 -5.20 -1.22
CA LEU A 53 -11.40 -4.19 -2.15
C LEU A 53 -12.83 -3.85 -1.76
N THR A 54 -13.16 -2.58 -1.69
CA THR A 54 -14.52 -2.10 -1.53
C THR A 54 -14.95 -1.32 -2.75
N ILE A 55 -16.20 -1.50 -3.16
CA ILE A 55 -16.81 -0.80 -4.27
C ILE A 55 -18.10 -0.17 -3.75
N ASP A 56 -18.15 1.15 -3.81
CA ASP A 56 -19.25 1.91 -3.27
C ASP A 56 -20.17 2.40 -4.38
N GLY A 57 -21.47 2.38 -4.12
CA GLY A 57 -22.52 2.79 -5.04
C GLY A 57 -23.39 3.88 -4.45
N MET A 58 -23.73 4.86 -5.27
CA MET A 58 -24.62 5.96 -4.90
C MET A 58 -26.11 5.58 -4.93
N ASN A 59 -26.45 4.46 -5.57
CA ASN A 59 -27.82 3.97 -5.64
C ASN A 59 -27.96 2.67 -4.83
N PRO A 60 -29.03 2.51 -4.05
CA PRO A 60 -29.23 1.35 -3.18
C PRO A 60 -29.21 0.01 -3.92
N ALA A 61 -29.68 -0.04 -5.17
CA ALA A 61 -29.77 -1.24 -5.99
C ALA A 61 -28.63 -1.37 -7.01
N GLN A 62 -27.55 -0.62 -6.86
CA GLN A 62 -26.51 -0.51 -7.89
C GLN A 62 -25.84 -1.85 -8.22
N PHE A 63 -25.75 -2.75 -7.27
CA PHE A 63 -25.08 -4.05 -7.41
C PHE A 63 -26.06 -5.23 -7.53
N ASP A 64 -27.37 -5.01 -7.57
CA ASP A 64 -28.36 -6.10 -7.61
C ASP A 64 -28.29 -6.95 -8.89
N GLY A 65 -27.84 -6.34 -10.00
CA GLY A 65 -27.68 -7.03 -11.27
C GLY A 65 -26.35 -7.78 -11.43
N ILE A 66 -25.44 -7.70 -10.46
CA ILE A 66 -24.11 -8.32 -10.50
C ILE A 66 -24.13 -9.53 -9.57
N SER A 67 -23.83 -10.71 -10.10
CA SER A 67 -23.76 -11.94 -9.31
C SER A 67 -22.51 -11.99 -8.43
N ASP A 68 -22.56 -12.76 -7.34
CA ASP A 68 -21.39 -12.97 -6.48
C ASP A 68 -20.24 -13.68 -7.24
N GLU A 69 -20.57 -14.48 -8.26
CA GLU A 69 -19.57 -15.13 -9.11
C GLU A 69 -18.77 -14.10 -9.93
N GLU A 70 -19.44 -13.11 -10.51
CA GLU A 70 -18.79 -12.01 -11.21
C GLU A 70 -17.94 -11.16 -10.25
N LEU A 71 -18.44 -10.91 -9.05
CA LEU A 71 -17.69 -10.18 -8.02
C LEU A 71 -16.46 -10.97 -7.54
N ARG A 72 -16.54 -12.28 -7.39
CA ARG A 72 -15.38 -13.12 -7.08
C ARG A 72 -14.33 -13.06 -8.17
N LEU A 73 -14.74 -13.02 -9.44
CA LEU A 73 -13.81 -12.85 -10.57
C LEU A 73 -13.09 -11.50 -10.50
N VAL A 74 -13.81 -10.41 -10.20
CA VAL A 74 -13.21 -9.09 -9.99
C VAL A 74 -12.22 -9.13 -8.83
N GLY A 75 -12.60 -9.75 -7.72
CA GLY A 75 -11.72 -9.94 -6.55
C GLY A 75 -10.45 -10.71 -6.89
N ALA A 76 -10.56 -11.79 -7.66
CA ALA A 76 -9.40 -12.59 -8.08
C ALA A 76 -8.44 -11.79 -8.98
N LEU A 77 -8.95 -10.99 -9.91
CA LEU A 77 -8.15 -10.11 -10.75
C LEU A 77 -7.45 -9.02 -9.93
N ALA A 78 -8.17 -8.39 -9.01
CA ALA A 78 -7.60 -7.39 -8.10
C ALA A 78 -6.52 -8.00 -7.18
N ALA A 79 -6.74 -9.21 -6.67
CA ALA A 79 -5.77 -9.93 -5.87
C ALA A 79 -4.48 -10.23 -6.64
N ALA A 80 -4.62 -10.68 -7.90
CA ALA A 80 -3.46 -10.94 -8.77
C ALA A 80 -2.67 -9.64 -9.04
N ALA A 81 -3.36 -8.53 -9.32
CA ALA A 81 -2.73 -7.24 -9.54
C ALA A 81 -2.00 -6.74 -8.29
N LEU A 82 -2.64 -6.83 -7.13
CA LEU A 82 -2.04 -6.45 -5.84
C LEU A 82 -0.83 -7.33 -5.50
N SER A 83 -0.95 -8.64 -5.69
CA SER A 83 0.16 -9.58 -5.46
C SER A 83 1.37 -9.24 -6.32
N ASN A 84 1.16 -8.94 -7.61
CA ASN A 84 2.23 -8.52 -8.51
C ASN A 84 2.88 -7.20 -8.05
N ALA A 85 2.08 -6.21 -7.65
CA ALA A 85 2.59 -4.93 -7.14
C ALA A 85 3.45 -5.12 -5.88
N LEU A 86 3.00 -5.95 -4.94
CA LEU A 86 3.76 -6.26 -3.71
C LEU A 86 5.06 -7.01 -4.00
N LEU A 87 5.07 -7.91 -4.99
CA LEU A 87 6.29 -8.60 -5.41
C LEU A 87 7.29 -7.63 -6.04
N LEU A 88 6.85 -6.74 -6.93
CA LEU A 88 7.68 -5.72 -7.54
C LEU A 88 8.26 -4.77 -6.50
N GLU A 89 7.47 -4.36 -5.52
CA GLU A 89 7.94 -3.52 -4.41
C GLU A 89 9.02 -4.23 -3.59
N ARG A 90 8.82 -5.51 -3.25
CA ARG A 90 9.84 -6.31 -2.54
C ARG A 90 11.14 -6.42 -3.33
N LEU A 91 11.06 -6.68 -4.64
CA LEU A 91 12.24 -6.74 -5.51
C LEU A 91 12.94 -5.39 -5.59
N ALA A 92 12.20 -4.29 -5.70
CA ALA A 92 12.76 -2.95 -5.71
C ALA A 92 13.48 -2.63 -4.39
N ARG A 93 12.89 -2.98 -3.26
CA ARG A 93 13.52 -2.81 -1.93
C ARG A 93 14.80 -3.64 -1.80
N GLN A 94 14.79 -4.90 -2.23
CA GLN A 94 15.98 -5.76 -2.21
C GLN A 94 17.10 -5.24 -3.12
N SER A 95 16.72 -4.61 -4.24
CA SER A 95 17.68 -3.97 -5.15
C SER A 95 18.22 -2.64 -4.60
N SER A 96 17.49 -2.03 -3.66
CA SER A 96 17.82 -0.75 -3.02
C SER A 96 18.46 -0.93 -1.64
N GLU A 97 18.54 -2.18 -1.13
CA GLU A 97 19.37 -2.44 0.04
C GLU A 97 20.83 -2.18 -0.36
N PRO A 98 21.51 -1.23 0.29
CA PRO A 98 22.95 -1.11 0.11
C PRO A 98 23.54 -2.46 0.53
N LEU A 99 24.43 -3.03 -0.25
CA LEU A 99 25.26 -4.17 0.08
C LEU A 99 26.12 -3.82 1.33
N ALA A 100 25.46 -3.74 2.50
CA ALA A 100 26.11 -3.40 3.76
C ALA A 100 26.90 -4.59 4.35
N SER A 101 27.25 -5.59 3.56
CA SER A 101 28.03 -6.73 4.02
C SER A 101 28.87 -7.40 2.91
N ALA A 102 29.15 -6.72 1.79
CA ALA A 102 30.20 -7.19 0.89
C ALA A 102 31.56 -6.63 1.37
N PRO A 103 32.62 -7.44 1.47
CA PRO A 103 33.96 -6.91 1.66
C PRO A 103 34.24 -5.94 0.51
N HIS A 104 34.77 -4.77 0.82
CA HIS A 104 35.05 -3.66 -0.08
C HIS A 104 35.45 -4.18 -1.47
N ALA A 105 34.49 -4.21 -2.40
CA ALA A 105 34.78 -4.44 -3.81
C ALA A 105 35.43 -3.16 -4.30
N GLU A 106 36.67 -3.28 -4.75
CA GLU A 106 37.44 -2.23 -5.42
C GLU A 106 36.57 -1.63 -6.55
N GLY A 107 36.12 -0.38 -6.40
CA GLY A 107 35.34 0.32 -7.42
C GLY A 107 34.03 1.00 -6.99
N GLN A 108 33.63 1.02 -5.72
CA GLN A 108 32.53 1.88 -5.29
C GLN A 108 32.93 3.35 -5.41
N PRO A 109 32.03 4.24 -5.89
CA PRO A 109 32.30 5.66 -5.95
C PRO A 109 32.46 6.20 -4.53
N GLU A 110 33.69 6.35 -4.10
CA GLU A 110 34.02 6.94 -2.82
C GLU A 110 33.67 8.44 -2.88
N MET A 111 33.03 8.96 -1.83
CA MET A 111 32.77 10.39 -1.71
C MET A 111 34.13 11.13 -1.72
N ILE A 112 34.41 11.84 -2.81
CA ILE A 112 35.68 12.54 -3.01
C ILE A 112 35.68 13.84 -2.24
N GLY A 113 36.69 14.09 -1.43
CA GLY A 113 36.90 15.33 -0.70
C GLY A 113 37.43 15.13 0.71
N HIS A 114 38.34 15.98 1.14
CA HIS A 114 38.97 15.95 2.47
C HIS A 114 38.68 17.21 3.30
N SER A 115 37.77 18.07 2.84
CA SER A 115 37.38 19.26 3.58
C SER A 115 36.68 18.91 4.91
N PRO A 116 36.73 19.78 5.92
CA PRO A 116 35.98 19.58 7.16
C PRO A 116 34.47 19.42 6.94
N ALA A 117 33.92 20.03 5.88
CA ALA A 117 32.53 19.89 5.51
C ALA A 117 32.22 18.45 5.02
N MET A 118 33.10 17.88 4.18
CA MET A 118 32.95 16.51 3.71
C MET A 118 33.11 15.47 4.84
N ALA A 119 33.98 15.75 5.79
CA ALA A 119 34.13 14.89 6.98
C ALA A 119 32.86 14.86 7.84
N ARG A 120 32.22 16.02 8.03
CA ARG A 120 30.93 16.10 8.74
C ARG A 120 29.82 15.37 7.98
N LEU A 121 29.73 15.59 6.67
CA LEU A 121 28.72 14.94 5.82
C LEU A 121 28.83 13.41 5.86
N ARG A 122 30.05 12.85 5.79
CA ARG A 122 30.28 11.42 5.97
C ARG A 122 29.79 10.91 7.32
N HIS A 123 30.10 11.64 8.39
CA HIS A 123 29.66 11.27 9.73
C HIS A 123 28.13 11.32 9.86
N GLU A 124 27.47 12.34 9.30
CA GLU A 124 26.02 12.45 9.28
C GLU A 124 25.37 11.30 8.49
N ILE A 125 25.94 10.92 7.35
CA ILE A 125 25.50 9.77 6.57
C ILE A 125 25.62 8.47 7.37
N GLU A 126 26.76 8.25 8.06
CA GLU A 126 26.95 7.07 8.90
C GLU A 126 25.91 6.98 10.03
N VAL A 127 25.57 8.11 10.64
CA VAL A 127 24.57 8.17 11.72
C VAL A 127 23.17 7.83 11.20
N VAL A 128 22.77 8.37 10.04
CA VAL A 128 21.42 8.15 9.51
C VAL A 128 21.28 6.85 8.72
N ALA A 129 22.38 6.30 8.17
CA ALA A 129 22.36 5.06 7.40
C ALA A 129 21.84 3.85 8.21
N ASN A 130 22.01 3.89 9.53
CA ASN A 130 21.53 2.84 10.45
C ASN A 130 20.17 3.18 11.11
N SER A 131 19.46 4.21 10.63
CA SER A 131 18.18 4.63 11.15
C SER A 131 17.05 4.42 10.12
N GLU A 132 15.82 4.30 10.60
CA GLU A 132 14.62 4.24 9.73
C GLU A 132 14.09 5.65 9.40
N LEU A 133 14.89 6.69 9.56
CA LEU A 133 14.48 8.08 9.34
C LEU A 133 14.52 8.43 7.84
N ASN A 134 13.54 9.19 7.40
CA ASN A 134 13.57 9.79 6.07
C ASN A 134 14.61 10.92 6.02
N VAL A 135 15.50 10.89 5.04
CA VAL A 135 16.56 11.87 4.86
C VAL A 135 16.24 12.76 3.67
N LEU A 136 16.26 14.07 3.88
CA LEU A 136 16.16 15.07 2.83
C LEU A 136 17.53 15.64 2.53
N ILE A 137 17.99 15.50 1.30
CA ILE A 137 19.27 16.07 0.84
C ILE A 137 18.97 17.38 0.12
N LEU A 138 19.57 18.46 0.62
CA LEU A 138 19.48 19.80 0.04
C LEU A 138 20.87 20.22 -0.47
N GLY A 139 20.90 20.83 -1.66
CA GLY A 139 22.11 21.32 -2.26
C GLY A 139 21.84 22.23 -3.44
N GLU A 140 22.87 22.91 -3.92
CA GLU A 140 22.79 23.67 -5.15
C GLU A 140 22.78 22.70 -6.35
N THR A 141 22.01 23.05 -7.39
CA THR A 141 22.03 22.31 -8.65
C THR A 141 23.35 22.61 -9.38
N GLY A 142 24.18 21.61 -9.45
CA GLY A 142 25.45 21.67 -10.14
C GLY A 142 25.39 21.13 -11.57
#